data_f937bcb25624bae29357d4a2ce00e88b
#
_entry.id   f937bcb25624bae29357d4a2ce00e88b
#
_cell.length_a   1.000
_cell.length_b   1.000
_cell.length_c   1.000
_cell.angle_alpha   90.00
_cell.angle_beta   90.00
_cell.angle_gamma   90.00
#
_symmetry.space_group_name_H-M   'P 1'
#
loop_
_entity.id
_entity.type
_entity.pdbx_description
1 polymer ?
#
loop_
_entity_poly.entity_id
_entity_poly.type
_entity_poly.pdbx_seq_one_letter_code
_entity_poly.pdbx_strand_id
1 'polypeptide(L)'
;MSHTSTDGADAADGTAGQFRRALAITVIALVILVAGFAGLNYLQGPKLSSGSVDTDRVVAQAGQQLRLFANQSIVDVAKKHVSVTPAVPFTVSTSGAVIAVQFTDRLRYATRYSVRVSGVANAFQPRESTFDYAFTTAPAEIYYLDRADPSAGVGQQDSIIRTGLRGSERTVVYSAPRIQQFVVFAQAIAVTTLADDGTSSLSLVGLSSKLVEQIVLPSPGTIDQMQGESDAALLGFAFTSAGPAFSRQHNSVLMRIDLTGAHTVTPVLDLAGKPLGVLDWSFLGGTTSIVAQGEDQTVLLIDAAKVGPPVPLGQYTGLGRSSPDGKTIVVSDVFGKIAYSLADGKETRLPSLPIAGASTYGGDVALLGRGTARVQQVAVFDSSTGGRFQSYLVYEDGTTARVLYQSKDDAGSIEDFSISPNGQFVAVNVIPDYANSISDGYPVDAQSTSISTVFIDITSGAVVRSVEGFDESW
;
A
#
# COMPACT_ATOMS: atom_id res chain seq x y z
N MET A 1 3.96 -36.44 105.06
CA MET A 1 3.92 -34.97 105.10
C MET A 1 4.01 -34.53 103.70
N SER A 2 2.90 -34.42 103.10
CA SER A 2 2.18 -33.22 102.68
C SER A 2 3.03 -32.08 102.12
N HIS A 3 2.92 -31.77 100.88
CA HIS A 3 2.33 -30.54 100.40
C HIS A 3 2.13 -30.58 98.88
N THR A 4 0.91 -30.59 98.52
CA THR A 4 0.33 -30.10 97.23
C THR A 4 0.67 -28.68 97.00
N SER A 5 1.02 -28.29 95.80
CA SER A 5 0.69 -26.95 95.31
C SER A 5 0.22 -26.99 93.84
N THR A 6 -1.07 -26.84 93.72
CA THR A 6 -1.80 -26.42 92.56
C THR A 6 -1.54 -24.92 92.35
N ASP A 7 -0.88 -24.59 91.32
CA ASP A 7 -1.03 -23.23 90.66
C ASP A 7 -0.45 -23.31 89.27
N GLY A 8 -1.27 -23.14 88.26
CA GLY A 8 -0.79 -23.14 86.91
C GLY A 8 -1.87 -23.20 85.77
N ALA A 9 -3.16 -22.92 86.13
CA ALA A 9 -4.26 -23.05 85.14
C ALA A 9 -4.92 -21.75 84.69
N ASP A 10 -4.56 -20.60 85.23
CA ASP A 10 -5.28 -19.34 84.92
C ASP A 10 -4.57 -18.38 83.95
N ALA A 11 -3.34 -18.70 83.48
CA ALA A 11 -2.60 -17.80 82.57
C ALA A 11 -2.85 -18.06 81.06
N ALA A 12 -3.45 -19.22 80.71
CA ALA A 12 -3.63 -19.62 79.28
C ALA A 12 -4.92 -19.09 78.67
N ASP A 13 -5.93 -18.74 79.48
CA ASP A 13 -7.25 -18.31 78.92
C ASP A 13 -7.28 -16.81 78.57
N GLY A 14 -6.46 -15.96 79.20
CA GLY A 14 -6.36 -14.52 78.90
C GLY A 14 -5.70 -14.22 77.52
N THR A 15 -4.72 -15.01 77.13
CA THR A 15 -3.99 -14.83 75.82
C THR A 15 -4.79 -15.30 74.66
N ALA A 16 -5.58 -16.36 74.75
CA ALA A 16 -6.49 -16.84 73.70
C ALA A 16 -7.63 -15.84 73.43
N GLY A 17 -8.16 -15.16 74.46
CA GLY A 17 -9.15 -14.13 74.31
C GLY A 17 -8.64 -12.87 73.66
N GLN A 18 -7.42 -12.45 73.98
CA GLN A 18 -6.74 -11.29 73.33
C GLN A 18 -6.39 -11.58 71.87
N PHE A 19 -5.93 -12.78 71.56
CA PHE A 19 -5.64 -13.19 70.19
C PHE A 19 -6.90 -13.24 69.32
N ARG A 20 -8.00 -13.81 69.81
CA ARG A 20 -9.30 -13.82 69.11
C ARG A 20 -9.83 -12.43 68.86
N ARG A 21 -9.68 -11.49 69.79
CA ARG A 21 -10.09 -10.08 69.63
C ARG A 21 -9.20 -9.37 68.57
N ALA A 22 -7.86 -9.55 68.64
CA ALA A 22 -6.94 -8.98 67.68
C ALA A 22 -7.21 -9.52 66.28
N LEU A 23 -7.40 -10.85 66.12
CA LEU A 23 -7.76 -11.48 64.86
C LEU A 23 -9.11 -10.94 64.31
N ALA A 24 -10.13 -10.85 65.18
CA ALA A 24 -11.44 -10.30 64.77
C ALA A 24 -11.34 -8.84 64.28
N ILE A 25 -10.57 -8.00 64.99
CA ILE A 25 -10.33 -6.58 64.59
C ILE A 25 -9.59 -6.53 63.26
N THR A 26 -8.56 -7.36 63.06
CA THR A 26 -7.82 -7.41 61.78
C THR A 26 -8.69 -7.87 60.61
N VAL A 27 -9.51 -8.90 60.82
CA VAL A 27 -10.46 -9.39 59.82
C VAL A 27 -11.52 -8.32 59.47
N ILE A 28 -12.07 -7.67 60.49
CA ILE A 28 -13.06 -6.57 60.27
C ILE A 28 -12.40 -5.40 59.53
N ALA A 29 -11.18 -5.02 59.87
CA ALA A 29 -10.40 -3.98 59.17
C ALA A 29 -10.13 -4.35 57.72
N LEU A 30 -9.76 -5.58 57.44
CA LEU A 30 -9.57 -6.10 56.11
C LEU A 30 -10.87 -6.13 55.30
N VAL A 31 -11.98 -6.56 55.89
CA VAL A 31 -13.30 -6.55 55.25
C VAL A 31 -13.74 -5.12 54.92
N ILE A 32 -13.54 -4.15 55.83
CA ILE A 32 -13.84 -2.74 55.59
C ILE A 32 -12.95 -2.18 54.47
N LEU A 33 -11.66 -2.51 54.46
CA LEU A 33 -10.75 -2.12 53.38
C LEU A 33 -11.18 -2.71 52.03
N VAL A 34 -11.48 -4.01 51.98
CA VAL A 34 -11.97 -4.68 50.76
C VAL A 34 -13.31 -4.06 50.32
N ALA A 35 -14.25 -3.85 51.24
CA ALA A 35 -15.53 -3.18 50.92
C ALA A 35 -15.31 -1.72 50.45
N GLY A 36 -14.39 -1.00 51.08
CA GLY A 36 -13.99 0.35 50.68
C GLY A 36 -13.38 0.38 49.25
N PHE A 37 -12.43 -0.50 48.96
CA PHE A 37 -11.84 -0.62 47.62
C PHE A 37 -12.84 -1.13 46.58
N ALA A 38 -13.72 -2.05 46.92
CA ALA A 38 -14.79 -2.52 46.05
C ALA A 38 -15.79 -1.37 45.77
N GLY A 39 -16.13 -0.59 46.77
CA GLY A 39 -17.00 0.62 46.62
C GLY A 39 -16.35 1.69 45.78
N LEU A 40 -15.04 1.97 45.97
CA LEU A 40 -14.30 2.92 45.12
C LEU A 40 -14.21 2.44 43.69
N ASN A 41 -13.95 1.16 43.45
CA ASN A 41 -13.91 0.57 42.13
C ASN A 41 -15.28 0.57 41.45
N TYR A 42 -16.36 0.35 42.23
CA TYR A 42 -17.75 0.45 41.76
C TYR A 42 -18.13 1.88 41.36
N LEU A 43 -17.57 2.91 41.98
CA LEU A 43 -17.86 4.32 41.72
C LEU A 43 -17.04 4.88 40.54
N GLN A 44 -16.07 4.14 39.99
CA GLN A 44 -15.26 4.57 38.85
C GLN A 44 -15.90 4.09 37.54
N GLY A 45 -16.06 5.01 36.56
CA GLY A 45 -16.49 4.66 35.21
C GLY A 45 -15.42 3.80 34.48
N PRO A 46 -15.73 3.28 33.28
CA PRO A 46 -14.78 2.53 32.47
C PRO A 46 -13.49 3.29 32.25
N LYS A 47 -12.34 2.60 32.29
CA LYS A 47 -11.03 3.17 31.99
C LYS A 47 -10.43 2.49 30.79
N LEU A 48 -9.74 3.25 29.95
CA LEU A 48 -8.92 2.71 28.88
C LEU A 48 -7.75 1.94 29.49
N SER A 49 -7.65 0.65 29.20
CA SER A 49 -6.54 -0.21 29.64
C SER A 49 -5.41 -0.20 28.64
N SER A 50 -5.71 -0.32 27.35
CA SER A 50 -4.74 -0.31 26.26
C SER A 50 -5.40 0.02 24.93
N GLY A 51 -4.58 0.31 23.93
CA GLY A 51 -4.97 0.38 22.52
C GLY A 51 -4.01 -0.42 21.67
N SER A 52 -4.49 -0.95 20.56
CA SER A 52 -3.68 -1.70 19.61
C SER A 52 -4.07 -1.31 18.18
N VAL A 53 -3.08 -0.98 17.39
CA VAL A 53 -3.19 -0.68 15.96
C VAL A 53 -1.89 -1.12 15.28
N ASP A 54 -2.01 -1.72 14.09
CA ASP A 54 -0.86 -2.02 13.24
C ASP A 54 -0.52 -0.77 12.42
N THR A 55 0.56 -0.09 12.78
CA THR A 55 0.95 1.21 12.21
C THR A 55 1.44 1.12 10.77
N ASP A 56 1.92 -0.04 10.34
CA ASP A 56 2.37 -0.31 8.97
C ASP A 56 1.16 -0.65 8.10
N ARG A 57 0.28 -1.52 8.58
CA ARG A 57 -0.91 -1.92 7.82
C ARG A 57 -1.91 -0.80 7.61
N VAL A 58 -2.09 0.10 8.56
CA VAL A 58 -3.06 1.20 8.39
C VAL A 58 -2.69 2.18 7.27
N VAL A 59 -1.44 2.25 6.84
CA VAL A 59 -0.98 3.06 5.71
C VAL A 59 -0.97 2.28 4.40
N ALA A 60 -0.77 0.96 4.46
CA ALA A 60 -0.69 0.08 3.29
C ALA A 60 -2.07 -0.42 2.84
N GLN A 61 -2.99 -0.68 3.77
CA GLN A 61 -4.28 -1.33 3.50
C GLN A 61 -5.45 -0.53 4.08
N ALA A 62 -6.55 -0.45 3.34
CA ALA A 62 -7.81 0.09 3.83
C ALA A 62 -8.51 -0.90 4.79
N GLY A 63 -9.46 -0.41 5.57
CA GLY A 63 -10.27 -1.27 6.46
C GLY A 63 -9.57 -1.71 7.74
N GLN A 64 -8.38 -1.22 8.06
CA GLN A 64 -7.65 -1.56 9.28
C GLN A 64 -8.30 -0.97 10.53
N GLN A 65 -8.06 -1.59 11.69
CA GLN A 65 -8.73 -1.25 12.93
C GLN A 65 -7.76 -0.80 14.03
N LEU A 66 -8.13 0.27 14.72
CA LEU A 66 -7.68 0.56 16.07
C LEU A 66 -8.63 -0.12 17.06
N ARG A 67 -8.11 -0.94 17.96
CA ARG A 67 -8.86 -1.57 19.05
C ARG A 67 -8.49 -0.93 20.38
N LEU A 68 -9.48 -0.39 21.07
CA LEU A 68 -9.35 0.19 22.41
C LEU A 68 -9.97 -0.77 23.43
N PHE A 69 -9.18 -1.17 24.42
CA PHE A 69 -9.57 -2.14 25.44
C PHE A 69 -9.93 -1.40 26.73
N ALA A 70 -11.16 -1.55 27.18
CA ALA A 70 -11.62 -1.05 28.48
C ALA A 70 -11.31 -2.08 29.59
N ASN A 71 -11.23 -1.61 30.83
CA ASN A 71 -11.03 -2.47 32.03
C ASN A 71 -12.30 -3.24 32.44
N GLN A 72 -13.43 -3.00 31.79
CA GLN A 72 -14.73 -3.63 32.07
C GLN A 72 -15.63 -3.58 30.83
N SER A 73 -16.71 -4.37 30.82
CA SER A 73 -17.70 -4.35 29.74
C SER A 73 -18.38 -3.00 29.62
N ILE A 74 -18.56 -2.52 28.42
CA ILE A 74 -19.11 -1.21 28.10
C ILE A 74 -20.34 -1.34 27.21
N VAL A 75 -21.19 -0.30 27.24
CA VAL A 75 -22.34 -0.16 26.35
C VAL A 75 -21.87 0.24 24.95
N ASP A 76 -22.68 -0.07 23.94
CA ASP A 76 -22.38 0.29 22.55
C ASP A 76 -22.10 1.77 22.37
N VAL A 77 -20.97 2.07 21.73
CA VAL A 77 -20.52 3.42 21.46
C VAL A 77 -20.92 3.82 20.03
N ALA A 78 -21.78 4.84 19.94
CA ALA A 78 -22.18 5.37 18.64
C ALA A 78 -21.06 6.21 17.98
N LYS A 79 -20.97 6.20 16.65
CA LYS A 79 -19.96 6.96 15.87
C LYS A 79 -19.86 8.45 16.27
N LYS A 80 -20.98 9.10 16.63
CA LYS A 80 -21.01 10.51 17.06
C LYS A 80 -20.19 10.82 18.31
N HIS A 81 -19.88 9.80 19.10
CA HIS A 81 -19.07 9.92 20.33
C HIS A 81 -17.57 9.70 20.08
N VAL A 82 -17.18 9.37 18.83
CA VAL A 82 -15.79 9.14 18.45
C VAL A 82 -15.33 10.25 17.53
N SER A 83 -14.17 10.83 17.82
CA SER A 83 -13.48 11.78 16.95
C SER A 83 -12.06 11.31 16.68
N VAL A 84 -11.62 11.50 15.43
CA VAL A 84 -10.27 11.18 14.98
C VAL A 84 -9.64 12.45 14.42
N THR A 85 -8.42 12.76 14.84
CA THR A 85 -7.65 13.92 14.37
C THR A 85 -6.26 13.48 13.92
N PRO A 86 -5.81 13.78 12.70
CA PRO A 86 -6.54 14.41 11.60
C PRO A 86 -7.81 13.65 11.20
N ALA A 87 -8.80 14.36 10.66
CA ALA A 87 -10.08 13.78 10.28
C ALA A 87 -9.91 12.75 9.14
N VAL A 88 -10.47 11.56 9.34
CA VAL A 88 -10.49 10.46 8.36
C VAL A 88 -11.85 9.75 8.44
N PRO A 89 -12.31 9.12 7.36
CA PRO A 89 -13.51 8.29 7.39
C PRO A 89 -13.31 7.03 8.24
N PHE A 90 -14.27 6.71 9.12
CA PHE A 90 -14.21 5.51 9.94
C PHE A 90 -15.60 4.98 10.29
N THR A 91 -15.67 3.73 10.73
CA THR A 91 -16.82 3.11 11.39
C THR A 91 -16.45 2.70 12.81
N VAL A 92 -17.45 2.50 13.66
CA VAL A 92 -17.26 2.11 15.07
C VAL A 92 -18.10 0.89 15.35
N SER A 93 -17.54 -0.06 16.08
CA SER A 93 -18.25 -1.20 16.64
C SER A 93 -17.77 -1.44 18.08
N THR A 94 -18.67 -1.98 18.92
CA THR A 94 -18.36 -2.31 20.31
C THR A 94 -18.66 -3.78 20.55
N SER A 95 -17.78 -4.48 21.25
CA SER A 95 -18.00 -5.86 21.67
C SER A 95 -17.39 -6.10 23.05
N GLY A 96 -18.24 -6.31 24.06
CA GLY A 96 -17.83 -6.51 25.46
C GLY A 96 -17.03 -5.31 26.00
N ALA A 97 -15.74 -5.47 26.20
CA ALA A 97 -14.83 -4.43 26.69
C ALA A 97 -14.00 -3.77 25.56
N VAL A 98 -14.32 -4.01 24.29
CA VAL A 98 -13.52 -3.53 23.16
C VAL A 98 -14.32 -2.57 22.28
N ILE A 99 -13.73 -1.40 21.99
CA ILE A 99 -14.19 -0.48 20.95
C ILE A 99 -13.25 -0.65 19.76
N ALA A 100 -13.79 -1.02 18.62
CA ALA A 100 -13.06 -1.07 17.36
C ALA A 100 -13.42 0.15 16.49
N VAL A 101 -12.42 0.94 16.16
CA VAL A 101 -12.49 2.05 15.20
C VAL A 101 -11.86 1.56 13.91
N GLN A 102 -12.69 1.27 12.90
CA GLN A 102 -12.22 0.78 11.59
C GLN A 102 -12.10 1.96 10.63
N PHE A 103 -10.88 2.20 10.15
CA PHE A 103 -10.60 3.23 9.15
C PHE A 103 -11.04 2.73 7.77
N THR A 104 -11.89 3.48 7.09
CA THR A 104 -12.42 3.10 5.78
C THR A 104 -11.34 3.17 4.70
N ASP A 105 -10.46 4.16 4.81
CA ASP A 105 -9.39 4.44 3.87
C ASP A 105 -8.02 4.24 4.54
N ARG A 106 -6.96 4.19 3.75
CA ARG A 106 -5.58 4.16 4.25
C ARG A 106 -5.24 5.47 4.96
N LEU A 107 -4.48 5.38 6.05
CA LEU A 107 -4.02 6.57 6.78
C LEU A 107 -2.78 7.19 6.14
N ARG A 108 -2.49 8.44 6.48
CA ARG A 108 -1.29 9.15 5.99
C ARG A 108 -0.03 8.60 6.66
N TYR A 109 1.07 8.53 5.93
CA TYR A 109 2.39 8.15 6.46
C TYR A 109 2.90 9.16 7.49
N ALA A 110 3.71 8.68 8.44
CA ALA A 110 4.41 9.46 9.46
C ALA A 110 3.52 10.52 10.15
N THR A 111 2.24 10.20 10.35
CA THR A 111 1.24 11.12 10.87
C THR A 111 0.77 10.68 12.25
N ARG A 112 0.79 11.62 13.20
CA ARG A 112 0.24 11.38 14.53
C ARG A 112 -1.29 11.54 14.49
N TYR A 113 -1.98 10.46 14.83
CA TYR A 113 -3.43 10.43 15.00
C TYR A 113 -3.80 10.43 16.48
N SER A 114 -4.86 11.17 16.83
CA SER A 114 -5.47 11.18 18.15
C SER A 114 -6.92 10.76 18.00
N VAL A 115 -7.31 9.73 18.76
CA VAL A 115 -8.68 9.19 18.79
C VAL A 115 -9.26 9.46 20.17
N ARG A 116 -10.38 10.17 20.22
CA ARG A 116 -11.12 10.48 21.43
C ARG A 116 -12.49 9.84 21.37
N VAL A 117 -12.82 9.08 22.41
CA VAL A 117 -14.13 8.44 22.59
C VAL A 117 -14.76 8.98 23.84
N SER A 118 -15.87 9.71 23.70
CA SER A 118 -16.64 10.31 24.82
C SER A 118 -17.86 9.46 25.14
N GLY A 119 -18.38 9.62 26.35
CA GLY A 119 -19.61 8.95 26.76
C GLY A 119 -19.50 7.43 26.89
N VAL A 120 -18.30 6.92 27.20
CA VAL A 120 -18.10 5.48 27.43
C VAL A 120 -18.70 5.09 28.79
N ALA A 121 -19.78 4.32 28.77
CA ALA A 121 -20.51 3.89 29.97
C ALA A 121 -20.43 2.38 30.16
N ASN A 122 -20.54 1.93 31.40
CA ASN A 122 -20.72 0.53 31.76
C ASN A 122 -22.22 0.19 31.72
N ALA A 123 -22.55 -1.05 31.36
CA ALA A 123 -23.93 -1.53 31.32
C ALA A 123 -24.68 -1.46 32.68
N PHE A 124 -23.93 -1.43 33.79
CA PHE A 124 -24.47 -1.48 35.15
C PHE A 124 -24.37 -0.17 35.93
N GLN A 125 -23.73 0.85 35.35
CA GLN A 125 -23.48 2.13 36.05
C GLN A 125 -23.61 3.31 35.06
N PRO A 126 -24.30 4.40 35.48
CA PRO A 126 -24.53 5.54 34.59
C PRO A 126 -23.32 6.50 34.47
N ARG A 127 -22.14 6.13 34.96
CA ARG A 127 -20.94 6.99 34.87
C ARG A 127 -20.27 6.84 33.55
N GLU A 128 -20.18 7.96 32.85
CA GLU A 128 -19.48 8.07 31.58
C GLU A 128 -18.00 8.40 31.79
N SER A 129 -17.17 7.89 30.90
CA SER A 129 -15.73 8.19 30.80
C SER A 129 -15.38 8.66 29.41
N THR A 130 -14.22 9.28 29.30
CA THR A 130 -13.62 9.62 28.00
C THR A 130 -12.31 8.83 27.83
N PHE A 131 -12.13 8.21 26.66
CA PHE A 131 -10.91 7.54 26.30
C PHE A 131 -10.16 8.42 25.28
N ASP A 132 -8.89 8.66 25.54
CA ASP A 132 -7.98 9.34 24.62
C ASP A 132 -6.84 8.38 24.29
N TYR A 133 -6.60 8.15 23.00
CA TYR A 133 -5.54 7.32 22.51
C TYR A 133 -4.83 8.00 21.34
N ALA A 134 -3.50 7.95 21.30
CA ALA A 134 -2.73 8.51 20.21
C ALA A 134 -1.71 7.49 19.70
N PHE A 135 -1.50 7.49 18.40
CA PHE A 135 -0.49 6.68 17.74
C PHE A 135 0.12 7.45 16.56
N THR A 136 1.29 7.02 16.11
CA THR A 136 1.91 7.56 14.91
C THR A 136 2.03 6.44 13.89
N THR A 137 1.56 6.69 12.68
CA THR A 137 1.64 5.75 11.57
C THR A 137 3.09 5.60 11.08
N ALA A 138 3.38 4.46 10.45
CA ALA A 138 4.69 4.21 9.87
C ALA A 138 5.10 5.26 8.84
N PRO A 139 6.39 5.55 8.67
CA PRO A 139 6.91 6.34 7.57
C PRO A 139 6.75 5.59 6.24
N ALA A 140 6.78 6.32 5.12
CA ALA A 140 6.84 5.70 3.81
C ALA A 140 8.23 5.10 3.58
N GLU A 141 8.28 3.82 3.26
CA GLU A 141 9.45 3.14 2.70
C GLU A 141 9.27 2.98 1.19
N ILE A 142 10.34 3.12 0.45
CA ILE A 142 10.36 2.98 -1.00
C ILE A 142 11.48 2.05 -1.41
N TYR A 143 11.22 1.31 -2.48
CA TYR A 143 12.22 0.53 -3.21
C TYR A 143 12.39 1.16 -4.58
N TYR A 144 13.59 1.11 -5.15
CA TYR A 144 13.86 1.59 -6.49
C TYR A 144 15.05 0.84 -7.09
N LEU A 145 15.10 0.81 -8.42
CA LEU A 145 16.18 0.22 -9.19
C LEU A 145 17.23 1.27 -9.51
N ASP A 146 18.46 0.98 -9.14
CA ASP A 146 19.66 1.73 -9.48
C ASP A 146 20.51 0.85 -10.42
N ARG A 147 20.44 1.13 -11.71
CA ARG A 147 21.25 0.42 -12.73
C ARG A 147 22.64 0.97 -12.76
N ALA A 148 23.61 0.08 -12.88
CA ALA A 148 25.02 0.44 -13.03
C ALA A 148 25.24 1.20 -14.33
N ASP A 149 26.07 2.25 -14.28
CA ASP A 149 26.46 2.97 -15.48
C ASP A 149 27.26 2.05 -16.43
N PRO A 150 26.82 1.87 -17.70
CA PRO A 150 27.53 1.02 -18.65
C PRO A 150 28.98 1.44 -18.89
N SER A 151 29.31 2.70 -18.66
CA SER A 151 30.69 3.21 -18.80
C SER A 151 31.62 2.84 -17.62
N ALA A 152 31.06 2.37 -16.49
CA ALA A 152 31.85 2.06 -15.29
C ALA A 152 32.64 0.75 -15.36
N GLY A 153 32.48 -0.04 -16.43
CA GLY A 153 33.29 -1.23 -16.74
C GLY A 153 32.62 -2.56 -16.42
N VAL A 154 33.33 -3.64 -16.79
CA VAL A 154 32.82 -5.02 -16.64
C VAL A 154 32.72 -5.42 -15.16
N GLY A 155 31.59 -5.99 -14.74
CA GLY A 155 31.38 -6.54 -13.39
C GLY A 155 30.59 -5.65 -12.44
N GLN A 156 30.11 -4.51 -12.87
CA GLN A 156 29.14 -3.72 -12.12
C GLN A 156 27.80 -4.46 -12.04
N GLN A 157 27.12 -4.30 -10.91
CA GLN A 157 25.82 -4.92 -10.67
C GLN A 157 24.78 -3.82 -10.46
N ASP A 158 23.61 -4.02 -11.00
CA ASP A 158 22.44 -3.24 -10.66
C ASP A 158 22.01 -3.56 -9.24
N SER A 159 21.33 -2.64 -8.61
CA SER A 159 20.94 -2.77 -7.22
C SER A 159 19.50 -2.35 -6.99
N ILE A 160 18.74 -3.18 -6.29
CA ILE A 160 17.44 -2.81 -5.73
C ILE A 160 17.70 -2.22 -4.36
N ILE A 161 17.27 -0.99 -4.16
CA ILE A 161 17.57 -0.20 -2.97
C ILE A 161 16.29 0.07 -2.20
N ARG A 162 16.33 -0.16 -0.89
CA ARG A 162 15.29 0.27 0.04
C ARG A 162 15.75 1.50 0.80
N THR A 163 14.84 2.47 0.96
CA THR A 163 15.10 3.69 1.74
C THR A 163 13.80 4.28 2.27
N GLY A 164 13.86 4.99 3.39
CA GLY A 164 12.73 5.80 3.86
C GLY A 164 12.57 7.07 3.03
N LEU A 165 11.36 7.49 2.76
CA LEU A 165 11.09 8.70 1.96
C LEU A 165 11.69 9.97 2.57
N ARG A 166 11.81 10.05 3.89
CA ARG A 166 12.39 11.18 4.63
C ARG A 166 13.70 10.84 5.35
N GLY A 167 14.25 9.66 5.11
CA GLY A 167 15.48 9.17 5.75
C GLY A 167 16.70 9.29 4.84
N SER A 168 17.89 9.20 5.43
CA SER A 168 19.17 9.12 4.71
C SER A 168 19.65 7.68 4.54
N GLU A 169 19.03 6.72 5.20
CA GLU A 169 19.44 5.32 5.15
C GLU A 169 19.12 4.74 3.77
N ARG A 170 20.13 4.13 3.16
CA ARG A 170 20.05 3.45 1.88
C ARG A 170 20.53 2.02 2.08
N THR A 171 19.66 1.06 1.89
CA THR A 171 19.98 -0.36 2.06
C THR A 171 19.87 -1.08 0.73
N VAL A 172 20.95 -1.69 0.26
CA VAL A 172 20.90 -2.59 -0.89
C VAL A 172 20.20 -3.87 -0.45
N VAL A 173 19.06 -4.16 -1.08
CA VAL A 173 18.24 -5.34 -0.78
C VAL A 173 18.69 -6.53 -1.59
N TYR A 174 18.98 -6.29 -2.86
CA TYR A 174 19.45 -7.28 -3.82
C TYR A 174 20.34 -6.63 -4.88
N SER A 175 21.30 -7.35 -5.39
CA SER A 175 22.13 -6.94 -6.53
C SER A 175 22.36 -8.11 -7.48
N ALA A 176 22.26 -7.84 -8.75
CA ALA A 176 22.54 -8.79 -9.83
C ALA A 176 22.94 -8.03 -11.10
N PRO A 177 23.61 -8.71 -12.05
CA PRO A 177 23.81 -8.13 -13.36
C PRO A 177 22.46 -7.95 -14.08
N ARG A 178 22.29 -6.84 -14.76
CA ARG A 178 21.20 -6.56 -15.71
C ARG A 178 19.80 -6.84 -15.16
N ILE A 179 19.47 -6.24 -14.01
CA ILE A 179 18.12 -6.26 -13.45
C ILE A 179 17.20 -5.44 -14.37
N GLN A 180 16.17 -6.10 -14.90
CA GLN A 180 15.21 -5.47 -15.81
C GLN A 180 14.07 -4.81 -15.05
N GLN A 181 13.37 -5.58 -14.22
CA GLN A 181 12.21 -5.17 -13.43
C GLN A 181 12.20 -5.87 -12.07
N PHE A 182 11.50 -5.32 -11.11
CA PHE A 182 11.28 -6.00 -9.84
C PHE A 182 9.88 -5.68 -9.28
N VAL A 183 9.37 -6.55 -8.42
CA VAL A 183 8.11 -6.37 -7.68
C VAL A 183 8.34 -6.74 -6.22
N VAL A 184 7.88 -5.89 -5.31
CA VAL A 184 8.03 -6.07 -3.87
C VAL A 184 6.77 -6.71 -3.28
N PHE A 185 6.97 -7.79 -2.51
CA PHE A 185 5.97 -8.43 -1.67
C PHE A 185 6.36 -8.32 -0.20
N ALA A 186 5.45 -8.64 0.71
CA ALA A 186 5.69 -8.51 2.15
C ALA A 186 6.95 -9.25 2.66
N GLN A 187 7.32 -10.38 2.04
CA GLN A 187 8.43 -11.23 2.49
C GLN A 187 9.48 -11.53 1.41
N ALA A 188 9.23 -11.16 0.18
CA ALA A 188 10.10 -11.43 -0.96
C ALA A 188 10.04 -10.33 -2.00
N ILE A 189 11.03 -10.31 -2.89
CA ILE A 189 10.97 -9.55 -4.14
C ILE A 189 11.02 -10.54 -5.32
N ALA A 190 10.19 -10.31 -6.33
CA ALA A 190 10.34 -10.92 -7.63
C ALA A 190 11.27 -10.05 -8.48
N VAL A 191 12.24 -10.66 -9.14
CA VAL A 191 13.26 -9.93 -9.92
C VAL A 191 13.44 -10.61 -11.27
N THR A 192 13.38 -9.83 -12.34
CA THR A 192 13.79 -10.28 -13.67
C THR A 192 15.17 -9.76 -14.00
N THR A 193 16.01 -10.64 -14.51
CA THR A 193 17.34 -10.30 -15.02
C THR A 193 17.47 -10.75 -16.47
N LEU A 194 18.29 -10.05 -17.26
CA LEU A 194 18.58 -10.40 -18.65
C LEU A 194 19.88 -11.17 -18.76
N ALA A 195 19.86 -12.29 -19.49
CA ALA A 195 21.04 -12.99 -19.93
C ALA A 195 21.69 -12.27 -21.12
N ASP A 196 22.91 -12.68 -21.49
CA ASP A 196 23.65 -12.07 -22.61
C ASP A 196 22.97 -12.29 -23.97
N ASP A 197 22.17 -13.36 -24.11
CA ASP A 197 21.37 -13.64 -25.30
C ASP A 197 20.05 -12.85 -25.35
N GLY A 198 19.80 -12.00 -24.35
CA GLY A 198 18.57 -11.18 -24.21
C GLY A 198 17.38 -11.92 -23.64
N THR A 199 17.52 -13.18 -23.21
CA THR A 199 16.43 -13.89 -22.53
C THR A 199 16.32 -13.48 -21.06
N SER A 200 15.10 -13.53 -20.53
CA SER A 200 14.82 -13.20 -19.12
C SER A 200 14.92 -14.42 -18.22
N SER A 201 15.43 -14.19 -17.02
CA SER A 201 15.31 -15.10 -15.87
C SER A 201 14.47 -14.45 -14.79
N LEU A 202 13.59 -15.22 -14.14
CA LEU A 202 12.74 -14.76 -13.05
C LEU A 202 13.15 -15.44 -11.74
N SER A 203 13.39 -14.66 -10.71
CA SER A 203 13.78 -15.13 -9.39
C SER A 203 12.86 -14.56 -8.31
N LEU A 204 12.57 -15.35 -7.27
CA LEU A 204 12.02 -14.88 -6.00
C LEU A 204 13.13 -14.81 -4.96
N VAL A 205 13.33 -13.65 -4.36
CA VAL A 205 14.39 -13.40 -3.37
C VAL A 205 13.74 -13.05 -2.04
N GLY A 206 13.94 -13.87 -1.02
CA GLY A 206 13.41 -13.63 0.31
C GLY A 206 14.06 -12.42 0.98
N LEU A 207 13.27 -11.45 1.45
CA LEU A 207 13.77 -10.21 2.05
C LEU A 207 14.58 -10.47 3.34
N SER A 208 14.13 -11.39 4.17
CA SER A 208 14.82 -11.75 5.43
C SER A 208 15.76 -12.94 5.26
N SER A 209 15.32 -13.99 4.56
CA SER A 209 16.08 -15.23 4.39
C SER A 209 17.25 -15.10 3.40
N LYS A 210 17.17 -14.14 2.48
CA LYS A 210 18.10 -13.98 1.34
C LYS A 210 18.19 -15.22 0.44
N LEU A 211 17.27 -16.17 0.57
CA LEU A 211 17.18 -17.31 -0.32
C LEU A 211 16.68 -16.86 -1.68
N VAL A 212 17.28 -17.39 -2.73
CA VAL A 212 16.91 -17.13 -4.13
C VAL A 212 16.31 -18.40 -4.71
N GLU A 213 15.08 -18.31 -5.16
CA GLU A 213 14.38 -19.37 -5.88
C GLU A 213 14.24 -18.96 -7.36
N GLN A 214 14.73 -19.81 -8.27
CA GLN A 214 14.55 -19.62 -9.69
C GLN A 214 13.19 -20.14 -10.14
N ILE A 215 12.42 -19.30 -10.82
CA ILE A 215 11.13 -19.67 -11.39
C ILE A 215 11.34 -20.27 -12.78
N VAL A 216 10.74 -21.42 -13.01
CA VAL A 216 10.82 -22.09 -14.31
C VAL A 216 9.84 -21.44 -15.29
N LEU A 217 10.37 -20.77 -16.31
CA LEU A 217 9.59 -20.18 -17.40
C LEU A 217 9.17 -21.25 -18.42
N PRO A 218 8.07 -21.02 -19.18
CA PRO A 218 7.57 -22.00 -20.16
C PRO A 218 8.55 -22.35 -21.25
N SER A 219 9.40 -21.42 -21.62
CA SER A 219 10.47 -21.55 -22.65
C SER A 219 11.50 -20.43 -22.44
N PRO A 220 12.64 -20.44 -23.14
CA PRO A 220 13.43 -19.23 -23.28
C PRO A 220 12.59 -18.09 -23.88
N GLY A 221 12.76 -16.87 -23.38
CA GLY A 221 11.94 -15.75 -23.81
C GLY A 221 12.18 -14.48 -23.01
N THR A 222 11.36 -13.47 -23.23
CA THR A 222 11.43 -12.19 -22.53
C THR A 222 10.19 -11.99 -21.66
N ILE A 223 10.41 -11.40 -20.49
CA ILE A 223 9.39 -10.95 -19.56
C ILE A 223 9.26 -9.43 -19.70
N ASP A 224 8.03 -8.96 -19.75
CA ASP A 224 7.69 -7.54 -19.79
C ASP A 224 6.47 -7.26 -18.90
N GLN A 225 6.22 -5.99 -18.54
CA GLN A 225 5.07 -5.55 -17.76
C GLN A 225 4.85 -6.36 -16.48
N MET A 226 5.91 -6.63 -15.69
CA MET A 226 5.79 -7.42 -14.46
C MET A 226 5.10 -6.61 -13.37
N GLN A 227 4.05 -7.17 -12.78
CA GLN A 227 3.27 -6.55 -11.70
C GLN A 227 2.94 -7.56 -10.61
N GLY A 228 2.71 -7.07 -9.40
CA GLY A 228 2.32 -7.88 -8.25
C GLY A 228 1.11 -7.33 -7.52
N GLU A 229 0.31 -8.25 -6.97
CA GLU A 229 -0.74 -7.93 -6.00
C GLU A 229 -0.37 -8.57 -4.65
N SER A 230 0.16 -7.75 -3.74
CA SER A 230 0.74 -8.22 -2.48
C SER A 230 -0.27 -8.85 -1.55
N ASP A 231 -1.52 -8.33 -1.49
CA ASP A 231 -2.57 -8.85 -0.61
C ASP A 231 -3.07 -10.23 -1.06
N ALA A 232 -3.07 -10.47 -2.38
CA ALA A 232 -3.44 -11.75 -2.98
C ALA A 232 -2.24 -12.69 -3.20
N ALA A 233 -1.00 -12.23 -2.95
CA ALA A 233 0.23 -12.95 -3.25
C ALA A 233 0.28 -13.46 -4.70
N LEU A 234 -0.09 -12.62 -5.65
CA LEU A 234 -0.09 -12.91 -7.07
C LEU A 234 0.98 -12.10 -7.79
N LEU A 235 1.72 -12.77 -8.68
CA LEU A 235 2.64 -12.14 -9.63
C LEU A 235 2.12 -12.37 -11.03
N GLY A 236 2.15 -11.35 -11.88
CA GLY A 236 1.81 -11.44 -13.29
C GLY A 236 2.84 -10.76 -14.17
N PHE A 237 2.94 -11.18 -15.42
CA PHE A 237 3.82 -10.60 -16.41
C PHE A 237 3.40 -10.99 -17.84
N ALA A 238 3.73 -10.17 -18.82
CA ALA A 238 3.64 -10.51 -20.23
C ALA A 238 4.88 -11.31 -20.65
N PHE A 239 4.68 -12.42 -21.37
CA PHE A 239 5.77 -13.32 -21.79
C PHE A 239 5.78 -13.51 -23.29
N THR A 240 6.97 -13.34 -23.90
CA THR A 240 7.21 -13.61 -25.33
C THR A 240 8.30 -14.65 -25.48
N SER A 241 8.01 -15.76 -26.17
CA SER A 241 8.97 -16.82 -26.44
C SER A 241 10.07 -16.38 -27.40
N ALA A 242 11.32 -16.74 -27.11
CA ALA A 242 12.47 -16.46 -27.96
C ALA A 242 12.82 -17.63 -28.89
N GLY A 243 13.40 -17.29 -30.08
CA GLY A 243 13.94 -18.23 -31.03
C GLY A 243 12.93 -18.90 -31.98
N PRO A 244 13.39 -19.47 -33.10
CA PRO A 244 12.52 -20.00 -34.15
C PRO A 244 11.63 -21.18 -33.71
N ALA A 245 12.10 -21.98 -32.75
CA ALA A 245 11.36 -23.13 -32.24
C ALA A 245 10.18 -22.71 -31.34
N PHE A 246 10.24 -21.51 -30.73
CA PHE A 246 9.27 -21.03 -29.73
C PHE A 246 8.51 -19.77 -30.16
N SER A 247 8.92 -19.12 -31.25
CA SER A 247 8.44 -17.81 -31.72
C SER A 247 6.93 -17.74 -32.02
N ARG A 248 6.21 -18.84 -31.97
CA ARG A 248 4.74 -18.91 -32.18
C ARG A 248 3.99 -19.43 -30.96
N GLN A 249 4.64 -19.83 -29.88
CA GLN A 249 3.98 -20.39 -28.71
C GLN A 249 3.38 -19.30 -27.83
N HIS A 250 4.16 -18.25 -27.59
CA HIS A 250 3.76 -17.12 -26.74
C HIS A 250 4.20 -15.84 -27.43
N ASN A 251 3.28 -14.89 -27.56
CA ASN A 251 3.56 -13.53 -28.03
C ASN A 251 2.83 -12.58 -27.09
N SER A 252 3.59 -11.93 -26.20
CA SER A 252 3.05 -11.05 -25.13
C SER A 252 1.91 -11.70 -24.35
N VAL A 253 2.02 -13.02 -24.06
CA VAL A 253 0.97 -13.75 -23.32
C VAL A 253 1.01 -13.40 -21.86
N LEU A 254 -0.14 -13.01 -21.30
CA LEU A 254 -0.27 -12.75 -19.88
C LEU A 254 -0.12 -14.05 -19.09
N MET A 255 0.92 -14.11 -18.26
CA MET A 255 1.24 -15.20 -17.33
C MET A 255 0.95 -14.77 -15.90
N ARG A 256 0.61 -15.73 -15.04
CA ARG A 256 0.44 -15.51 -13.59
C ARG A 256 1.11 -16.59 -12.78
N ILE A 257 1.48 -16.24 -11.56
CA ILE A 257 2.02 -17.13 -10.53
C ILE A 257 1.26 -16.86 -9.22
N ASP A 258 0.79 -17.94 -8.57
CA ASP A 258 0.31 -17.91 -7.19
C ASP A 258 1.50 -18.18 -6.26
N LEU A 259 1.90 -17.17 -5.49
CA LEU A 259 3.03 -17.23 -4.57
C LEU A 259 2.71 -17.94 -3.24
N THR A 260 1.48 -18.38 -3.04
CA THR A 260 1.09 -19.22 -1.89
C THR A 260 1.27 -20.72 -2.16
N GLY A 261 1.47 -21.10 -3.44
CA GLY A 261 1.52 -22.47 -3.92
C GLY A 261 2.89 -22.94 -4.40
N ALA A 262 2.89 -23.70 -5.46
CA ALA A 262 4.08 -24.29 -6.06
C ALA A 262 4.83 -23.34 -7.03
N HIS A 263 4.51 -22.07 -7.03
CA HIS A 263 5.08 -21.01 -7.89
C HIS A 263 5.09 -21.36 -9.39
N THR A 264 4.06 -22.08 -9.83
CA THR A 264 3.95 -22.52 -11.23
C THR A 264 3.46 -21.38 -12.11
N VAL A 265 4.17 -21.15 -13.22
CA VAL A 265 3.76 -20.18 -14.24
C VAL A 265 2.59 -20.75 -15.03
N THR A 266 1.47 -20.03 -15.07
CA THR A 266 0.26 -20.44 -15.80
C THR A 266 -0.23 -19.29 -16.69
N PRO A 267 -0.66 -19.57 -17.95
CA PRO A 267 -1.23 -18.54 -18.79
C PRO A 267 -2.61 -18.11 -18.30
N VAL A 268 -2.93 -16.85 -18.43
CA VAL A 268 -4.28 -16.33 -18.36
C VAL A 268 -4.98 -16.62 -19.68
N LEU A 269 -6.25 -17.02 -19.64
CA LEU A 269 -6.98 -17.46 -20.83
C LEU A 269 -7.95 -16.38 -21.32
N ASP A 270 -8.12 -16.30 -22.64
CA ASP A 270 -9.10 -15.46 -23.32
C ASP A 270 -10.53 -16.07 -23.28
N LEU A 271 -11.48 -15.41 -23.94
CA LEU A 271 -12.87 -15.87 -24.06
C LEU A 271 -13.02 -17.22 -24.79
N ALA A 272 -12.05 -17.59 -25.62
CA ALA A 272 -12.02 -18.85 -26.36
C ALA A 272 -11.24 -19.96 -25.62
N GLY A 273 -10.76 -19.68 -24.40
CA GLY A 273 -9.95 -20.62 -23.62
C GLY A 273 -8.51 -20.78 -24.12
N LYS A 274 -7.99 -19.84 -24.91
CA LYS A 274 -6.61 -19.80 -25.37
C LYS A 274 -5.78 -18.85 -24.51
N PRO A 275 -4.44 -19.00 -24.48
CA PRO A 275 -3.56 -18.02 -23.85
C PRO A 275 -3.84 -16.60 -24.35
N LEU A 276 -4.06 -15.66 -23.43
CA LEU A 276 -4.40 -14.27 -23.73
C LEU A 276 -3.14 -13.47 -24.08
N GLY A 277 -3.02 -13.03 -25.34
CA GLY A 277 -2.06 -12.00 -25.75
C GLY A 277 -2.54 -10.63 -25.31
N VAL A 278 -1.67 -9.82 -24.70
CA VAL A 278 -2.00 -8.53 -24.14
C VAL A 278 -1.19 -7.40 -24.74
N LEU A 279 -1.83 -6.24 -24.92
CA LEU A 279 -1.18 -4.97 -25.18
C LEU A 279 -0.80 -4.29 -23.87
N ASP A 280 -1.70 -4.35 -22.88
CA ASP A 280 -1.53 -3.78 -21.56
C ASP A 280 -2.42 -4.53 -20.55
N TRP A 281 -2.05 -4.49 -19.27
CA TRP A 281 -2.81 -5.16 -18.22
C TRP A 281 -2.45 -4.61 -16.84
N SER A 282 -3.33 -4.78 -15.85
CA SER A 282 -3.03 -4.48 -14.45
C SER A 282 -3.87 -5.31 -13.49
N PHE A 283 -3.34 -5.51 -12.26
CA PHE A 283 -4.18 -5.94 -11.15
C PHE A 283 -5.11 -4.82 -10.71
N LEU A 284 -6.31 -5.18 -10.26
CA LEU A 284 -7.18 -4.27 -9.52
C LEU A 284 -6.80 -4.31 -8.05
N GLY A 285 -6.30 -3.20 -7.53
CA GLY A 285 -5.73 -3.11 -6.18
C GLY A 285 -6.64 -3.68 -5.09
N GLY A 286 -6.06 -4.50 -4.21
CA GLY A 286 -6.75 -5.18 -3.12
C GLY A 286 -7.66 -6.35 -3.53
N THR A 287 -7.54 -6.85 -4.77
CA THR A 287 -8.36 -7.95 -5.29
C THR A 287 -7.53 -8.99 -6.03
N THR A 288 -8.13 -10.14 -6.37
CA THR A 288 -7.54 -11.13 -7.27
C THR A 288 -7.86 -10.86 -8.75
N SER A 289 -8.49 -9.73 -9.06
CA SER A 289 -8.93 -9.43 -10.41
C SER A 289 -7.86 -8.74 -11.23
N ILE A 290 -7.82 -9.08 -12.50
CA ILE A 290 -6.98 -8.49 -13.54
C ILE A 290 -7.87 -7.76 -14.53
N VAL A 291 -7.43 -6.60 -15.00
CA VAL A 291 -7.94 -5.97 -16.22
C VAL A 291 -6.85 -6.07 -17.27
N ALA A 292 -7.20 -6.56 -18.45
CA ALA A 292 -6.27 -6.76 -19.54
C ALA A 292 -6.86 -6.27 -20.87
N GLN A 293 -6.06 -5.64 -21.70
CA GLN A 293 -6.39 -5.26 -23.06
C GLN A 293 -5.76 -6.25 -24.03
N GLY A 294 -6.61 -6.97 -24.77
CA GLY A 294 -6.16 -7.88 -25.82
C GLY A 294 -5.66 -7.16 -27.08
N GLU A 295 -5.01 -7.90 -27.98
CA GLU A 295 -4.51 -7.39 -29.28
C GLU A 295 -5.64 -6.81 -30.16
N ASP A 296 -6.88 -7.25 -29.98
CA ASP A 296 -8.08 -6.74 -30.67
C ASP A 296 -8.67 -5.49 -30.00
N GLN A 297 -7.96 -4.91 -29.01
CA GLN A 297 -8.36 -3.76 -28.19
C GLN A 297 -9.56 -4.01 -27.26
N THR A 298 -10.00 -5.27 -27.12
CA THR A 298 -11.02 -5.62 -26.13
C THR A 298 -10.42 -5.59 -24.73
N VAL A 299 -11.04 -4.82 -23.83
CA VAL A 299 -10.69 -4.81 -22.42
C VAL A 299 -11.49 -5.88 -21.69
N LEU A 300 -10.81 -6.74 -20.96
CA LEU A 300 -11.35 -7.89 -20.25
C LEU A 300 -11.15 -7.73 -18.75
N LEU A 301 -12.17 -8.10 -17.96
CA LEU A 301 -12.08 -8.29 -16.51
C LEU A 301 -11.97 -9.80 -16.23
N ILE A 302 -10.94 -10.19 -15.50
CA ILE A 302 -10.56 -11.59 -15.24
C ILE A 302 -10.40 -11.78 -13.75
N ASP A 303 -11.03 -12.81 -13.16
CA ASP A 303 -10.75 -13.22 -11.77
C ASP A 303 -9.59 -14.22 -11.76
N ALA A 304 -8.40 -13.78 -11.33
CA ALA A 304 -7.23 -14.63 -11.33
C ALA A 304 -7.28 -15.76 -10.28
N ALA A 305 -8.17 -15.70 -9.29
CA ALA A 305 -8.34 -16.76 -8.30
C ALA A 305 -9.32 -17.85 -8.75
N LYS A 306 -10.14 -17.57 -9.76
CA LYS A 306 -11.17 -18.50 -10.22
C LYS A 306 -10.93 -18.93 -11.66
N VAL A 307 -11.26 -20.17 -11.94
CA VAL A 307 -11.33 -20.66 -13.31
C VAL A 307 -12.71 -20.29 -13.85
N GLY A 308 -12.77 -19.25 -14.69
CA GLY A 308 -14.02 -18.81 -15.32
C GLY A 308 -13.69 -18.00 -16.58
N PRO A 309 -14.67 -17.79 -17.48
CA PRO A 309 -14.46 -16.98 -18.66
C PRO A 309 -14.26 -15.50 -18.24
N PRO A 310 -13.37 -14.76 -18.92
CA PRO A 310 -13.27 -13.32 -18.77
C PRO A 310 -14.58 -12.59 -19.08
N VAL A 311 -14.76 -11.41 -18.50
CA VAL A 311 -15.91 -10.54 -18.77
C VAL A 311 -15.45 -9.40 -19.67
N PRO A 312 -15.97 -9.26 -20.91
CA PRO A 312 -15.64 -8.15 -21.77
C PRO A 312 -16.29 -6.86 -21.26
N LEU A 313 -15.47 -5.79 -21.15
CA LEU A 313 -15.89 -4.46 -20.70
C LEU A 313 -16.16 -3.52 -21.88
N GLY A 314 -15.57 -3.75 -23.04
CA GLY A 314 -15.68 -2.93 -24.23
C GLY A 314 -14.41 -2.93 -25.08
N GLN A 315 -14.42 -2.14 -26.17
CA GLN A 315 -13.23 -1.90 -26.99
C GLN A 315 -12.74 -0.47 -26.78
N TYR A 316 -11.45 -0.33 -26.48
CA TYR A 316 -10.80 0.94 -26.18
C TYR A 316 -9.42 0.98 -26.83
N THR A 317 -8.96 2.18 -27.17
CA THR A 317 -7.64 2.39 -27.80
C THR A 317 -6.48 2.25 -26.81
N GLY A 318 -6.74 2.26 -25.50
CA GLY A 318 -5.74 2.05 -24.46
C GLY A 318 -6.36 1.73 -23.12
N LEU A 319 -5.65 0.94 -22.32
CA LEU A 319 -5.90 0.69 -20.92
C LEU A 319 -4.97 1.59 -20.11
N GLY A 320 -5.44 2.11 -19.01
CA GLY A 320 -4.68 2.88 -18.03
C GLY A 320 -4.87 2.29 -16.63
N ARG A 321 -4.48 3.06 -15.62
CA ARG A 321 -4.43 2.61 -14.22
C ARG A 321 -5.82 2.44 -13.62
N SER A 322 -5.95 1.52 -12.67
CA SER A 322 -7.14 1.39 -11.83
C SER A 322 -7.14 2.42 -10.69
N SER A 323 -8.34 2.74 -10.18
CA SER A 323 -8.47 3.50 -8.93
C SER A 323 -7.94 2.70 -7.73
N PRO A 324 -7.49 3.37 -6.65
CA PRO A 324 -6.96 2.69 -5.46
C PRO A 324 -7.93 1.71 -4.77
N ASP A 325 -9.23 1.86 -4.99
CA ASP A 325 -10.28 0.97 -4.47
C ASP A 325 -10.67 -0.15 -5.46
N GLY A 326 -10.00 -0.23 -6.62
CA GLY A 326 -10.21 -1.25 -7.63
C GLY A 326 -11.58 -1.21 -8.33
N LYS A 327 -12.36 -0.10 -8.20
CA LYS A 327 -13.74 -0.02 -8.72
C LYS A 327 -13.87 0.74 -10.02
N THR A 328 -12.85 1.49 -10.38
CA THR A 328 -12.81 2.30 -11.60
C THR A 328 -11.51 2.05 -12.32
N ILE A 329 -11.55 1.89 -13.61
CA ILE A 329 -10.37 1.84 -14.47
C ILE A 329 -10.33 3.06 -15.38
N VAL A 330 -9.14 3.48 -15.77
CA VAL A 330 -8.96 4.47 -16.81
C VAL A 330 -8.81 3.73 -18.14
N VAL A 331 -9.61 4.10 -19.11
CA VAL A 331 -9.48 3.61 -20.50
C VAL A 331 -9.39 4.81 -21.43
N SER A 332 -9.02 4.58 -22.67
CA SER A 332 -8.87 5.64 -23.67
C SER A 332 -9.65 5.29 -24.94
N ASP A 333 -10.19 6.29 -25.58
CA ASP A 333 -10.65 6.21 -26.98
C ASP A 333 -9.99 7.32 -27.81
N VAL A 334 -10.43 7.52 -29.03
CA VAL A 334 -9.92 8.57 -29.95
C VAL A 334 -10.15 10.00 -29.44
N PHE A 335 -11.03 10.19 -28.46
CA PHE A 335 -11.36 11.51 -27.89
C PHE A 335 -10.68 11.75 -26.53
N GLY A 336 -9.92 10.77 -25.98
CA GLY A 336 -9.14 10.91 -24.75
C GLY A 336 -9.49 9.92 -23.66
N LYS A 337 -9.16 10.28 -22.42
CA LYS A 337 -9.28 9.41 -21.25
C LYS A 337 -10.70 9.34 -20.68
N ILE A 338 -11.07 8.17 -20.20
CA ILE A 338 -12.39 7.84 -19.65
C ILE A 338 -12.19 7.11 -18.32
N ALA A 339 -12.90 7.51 -17.27
CA ALA A 339 -13.09 6.71 -16.08
C ALA A 339 -14.28 5.76 -16.31
N TYR A 340 -13.99 4.46 -16.30
CA TYR A 340 -15.00 3.40 -16.47
C TYR A 340 -15.28 2.74 -15.10
N SER A 341 -16.53 2.80 -14.67
CA SER A 341 -16.98 2.19 -13.41
C SER A 341 -17.24 0.70 -13.60
N LEU A 342 -16.54 -0.16 -12.88
CA LEU A 342 -16.71 -1.61 -12.92
C LEU A 342 -18.03 -2.08 -12.29
N ALA A 343 -18.69 -1.23 -11.49
CA ALA A 343 -19.92 -1.59 -10.79
C ALA A 343 -21.16 -1.53 -11.70
N ASP A 344 -21.22 -0.55 -12.61
CA ASP A 344 -22.40 -0.25 -13.43
C ASP A 344 -22.07 0.04 -14.91
N GLY A 345 -20.82 -0.06 -15.32
CA GLY A 345 -20.38 0.19 -16.70
C GLY A 345 -20.45 1.67 -17.11
N LYS A 346 -20.62 2.58 -16.14
CA LYS A 346 -20.74 4.01 -16.45
C LYS A 346 -19.40 4.59 -16.88
N GLU A 347 -19.41 5.30 -18.00
CA GLU A 347 -18.29 6.06 -18.51
C GLU A 347 -18.37 7.54 -18.12
N THR A 348 -17.22 8.09 -17.69
CA THR A 348 -17.09 9.52 -17.37
C THR A 348 -15.83 10.06 -18.04
N ARG A 349 -15.96 11.07 -18.89
CA ARG A 349 -14.82 11.72 -19.55
C ARG A 349 -13.92 12.42 -18.55
N LEU A 350 -12.61 12.33 -18.78
CA LEU A 350 -11.56 12.97 -17.99
C LEU A 350 -10.81 14.00 -18.88
N PRO A 351 -11.42 15.16 -19.18
CA PRO A 351 -10.76 16.18 -19.97
C PRO A 351 -9.59 16.79 -19.20
N SER A 352 -8.46 17.06 -19.88
CA SER A 352 -7.37 17.83 -19.31
C SER A 352 -7.78 19.28 -19.10
N LEU A 353 -7.45 19.84 -17.94
CA LEU A 353 -7.74 21.23 -17.62
C LEU A 353 -6.61 22.15 -18.08
N PRO A 354 -6.91 23.40 -18.51
CA PRO A 354 -5.89 24.37 -18.90
C PRO A 354 -4.92 24.67 -17.75
N ILE A 355 -3.64 24.88 -18.08
CA ILE A 355 -2.61 25.35 -17.15
C ILE A 355 -2.26 26.80 -17.50
N ALA A 356 -2.41 27.71 -16.52
CA ALA A 356 -2.14 29.14 -16.70
C ALA A 356 -2.79 29.74 -17.97
N GLY A 357 -3.95 29.23 -18.35
CA GLY A 357 -4.69 29.66 -19.56
C GLY A 357 -4.27 29.01 -20.87
N ALA A 358 -3.23 28.17 -20.87
CA ALA A 358 -2.81 27.39 -22.03
C ALA A 358 -3.58 26.07 -22.14
N SER A 359 -3.94 25.68 -23.37
CA SER A 359 -4.53 24.37 -23.64
C SER A 359 -3.52 23.25 -23.40
N THR A 360 -4.00 22.14 -22.87
CA THR A 360 -3.19 20.97 -22.53
C THR A 360 -3.57 19.77 -23.38
N TYR A 361 -2.58 18.92 -23.63
CA TYR A 361 -2.76 17.59 -24.22
C TYR A 361 -2.60 16.55 -23.10
N GLY A 362 -3.65 15.78 -22.83
CA GLY A 362 -3.66 14.81 -21.73
C GLY A 362 -2.89 13.54 -22.07
N GLY A 363 -1.97 13.17 -21.19
CA GLY A 363 -1.27 11.91 -21.13
C GLY A 363 -1.89 10.94 -20.11
N ASP A 364 -1.02 10.22 -19.38
CA ASP A 364 -1.45 9.24 -18.39
C ASP A 364 -2.16 9.85 -17.19
N VAL A 365 -3.07 9.05 -16.62
CA VAL A 365 -3.95 9.45 -15.52
C VAL A 365 -3.91 8.42 -14.41
N ALA A 366 -3.75 8.87 -13.16
CA ALA A 366 -3.96 8.07 -11.96
C ALA A 366 -5.05 8.72 -11.09
N LEU A 367 -6.13 7.98 -10.84
CA LEU A 367 -7.22 8.41 -9.96
C LEU A 367 -6.77 8.33 -8.49
N LEU A 368 -7.15 9.31 -7.66
CA LEU A 368 -6.73 9.40 -6.26
C LEU A 368 -7.75 8.83 -5.25
N GLY A 369 -8.79 8.18 -5.74
CA GLY A 369 -9.84 7.61 -4.89
C GLY A 369 -11.21 7.75 -5.55
N ARG A 370 -12.23 8.02 -4.74
CA ARG A 370 -13.58 8.21 -5.26
C ARG A 370 -13.72 9.59 -5.91
N GLY A 371 -14.33 9.64 -7.09
CA GLY A 371 -14.60 10.87 -7.81
C GLY A 371 -13.61 11.15 -8.95
N THR A 372 -13.43 12.43 -9.28
CA THR A 372 -12.64 12.89 -10.44
C THR A 372 -11.26 13.41 -10.07
N ALA A 373 -10.90 13.40 -8.77
CA ALA A 373 -9.58 13.84 -8.32
C ALA A 373 -8.51 12.87 -8.84
N ARG A 374 -7.48 13.42 -9.50
CA ARG A 374 -6.47 12.65 -10.20
C ARG A 374 -5.14 13.39 -10.28
N VAL A 375 -4.10 12.62 -10.53
CA VAL A 375 -2.83 13.12 -11.05
C VAL A 375 -2.77 12.77 -12.52
N GLN A 376 -2.41 13.72 -13.35
CA GLN A 376 -2.36 13.56 -14.80
C GLN A 376 -1.07 14.14 -15.35
N GLN A 377 -0.41 13.39 -16.24
CA GLN A 377 0.61 13.93 -17.11
C GLN A 377 -0.05 14.72 -18.23
N VAL A 378 0.43 15.92 -18.49
CA VAL A 378 -0.05 16.74 -19.59
C VAL A 378 1.11 17.41 -20.30
N ALA A 379 0.93 17.72 -21.58
CA ALA A 379 1.85 18.52 -22.36
C ALA A 379 1.19 19.86 -22.73
N VAL A 380 1.96 20.93 -22.63
CA VAL A 380 1.57 22.26 -23.11
C VAL A 380 2.39 22.58 -24.35
N PHE A 381 1.71 22.97 -25.43
CA PHE A 381 2.34 23.43 -26.65
C PHE A 381 2.61 24.93 -26.59
N ASP A 382 3.86 25.32 -26.71
CA ASP A 382 4.27 26.72 -26.77
C ASP A 382 4.65 27.12 -28.19
N SER A 383 3.73 27.79 -28.88
CA SER A 383 3.96 28.31 -30.23
C SER A 383 4.99 29.43 -30.28
N SER A 384 5.26 30.12 -29.16
CA SER A 384 6.22 31.23 -29.10
C SER A 384 7.68 30.76 -29.11
N THR A 385 7.93 29.52 -28.72
CA THR A 385 9.28 28.87 -28.66
C THR A 385 9.58 27.99 -29.87
N GLY A 386 8.85 28.13 -30.97
CA GLY A 386 9.06 27.36 -32.19
C GLY A 386 8.35 26.03 -32.26
N GLY A 387 7.28 25.86 -31.49
CA GLY A 387 6.43 24.68 -31.54
C GLY A 387 6.90 23.55 -30.62
N ARG A 388 7.45 23.86 -29.46
CA ARG A 388 7.96 22.90 -28.50
C ARG A 388 6.89 22.51 -27.46
N PHE A 389 6.98 21.28 -26.97
CA PHE A 389 6.13 20.78 -25.91
C PHE A 389 6.88 20.79 -24.57
N GLN A 390 6.20 21.26 -23.53
CA GLN A 390 6.67 21.15 -22.17
C GLN A 390 5.78 20.19 -21.41
N SER A 391 6.38 19.24 -20.67
CA SER A 391 5.66 18.23 -19.92
C SER A 391 5.42 18.67 -18.48
N TYR A 392 4.22 18.43 -18.01
CA TYR A 392 3.80 18.72 -16.63
C TYR A 392 3.15 17.50 -16.00
N LEU A 393 3.33 17.36 -14.71
CA LEU A 393 2.48 16.52 -13.88
C LEU A 393 1.57 17.41 -13.04
N VAL A 394 0.27 17.20 -13.13
CA VAL A 394 -0.72 18.05 -12.48
C VAL A 394 -1.64 17.26 -11.58
N TYR A 395 -2.03 17.87 -10.46
CA TYR A 395 -3.18 17.45 -9.68
C TYR A 395 -4.41 18.15 -10.20
N GLU A 396 -5.48 17.41 -10.44
CA GLU A 396 -6.77 17.93 -10.87
C GLU A 396 -7.89 17.41 -9.97
N ASP A 397 -8.81 18.30 -9.56
CA ASP A 397 -9.98 17.95 -8.75
C ASP A 397 -11.29 17.90 -9.56
N GLY A 398 -11.20 18.09 -10.88
CA GLY A 398 -12.31 18.19 -11.83
C GLY A 398 -12.72 19.63 -12.14
N THR A 399 -12.21 20.62 -11.39
CA THR A 399 -12.50 22.05 -11.61
C THR A 399 -11.23 22.89 -11.75
N THR A 400 -10.19 22.54 -11.04
CA THR A 400 -8.90 23.23 -11.00
C THR A 400 -7.74 22.28 -11.29
N ALA A 401 -6.69 22.79 -11.93
CA ALA A 401 -5.43 22.11 -12.13
C ALA A 401 -4.33 22.82 -11.33
N ARG A 402 -3.50 22.04 -10.63
CA ARG A 402 -2.34 22.52 -9.91
C ARG A 402 -1.11 21.73 -10.33
N VAL A 403 -0.07 22.43 -10.77
CA VAL A 403 1.20 21.83 -11.17
C VAL A 403 1.88 21.22 -9.94
N LEU A 404 2.25 19.94 -10.05
CA LEU A 404 3.06 19.19 -9.09
C LEU A 404 4.51 19.16 -9.53
N TYR A 405 4.74 18.91 -10.82
CA TYR A 405 6.06 18.88 -11.44
C TYR A 405 6.00 19.50 -12.84
N GLN A 406 7.10 20.09 -13.24
CA GLN A 406 7.28 20.67 -14.56
C GLN A 406 8.66 20.26 -15.06
N SER A 407 8.75 19.73 -16.28
CA SER A 407 10.04 19.43 -16.91
C SER A 407 10.82 20.74 -17.13
N LYS A 408 12.14 20.62 -17.10
CA LYS A 408 13.02 21.76 -17.39
C LYS A 408 12.93 22.08 -18.87
N ASP A 409 12.26 23.18 -19.19
CA ASP A 409 12.02 23.62 -20.56
C ASP A 409 11.46 22.47 -21.44
N ASP A 410 11.85 22.42 -22.72
CA ASP A 410 11.57 21.34 -23.65
C ASP A 410 12.65 20.25 -23.69
N ALA A 411 13.66 20.38 -22.85
CA ALA A 411 14.78 19.41 -22.79
C ALA A 411 14.46 18.23 -21.87
N GLY A 412 13.67 18.46 -20.81
CA GLY A 412 13.30 17.41 -19.86
C GLY A 412 12.08 16.61 -20.29
N SER A 413 12.03 15.33 -19.91
CA SER A 413 10.89 14.44 -20.11
C SER A 413 10.38 13.89 -18.79
N ILE A 414 9.07 13.64 -18.72
CA ILE A 414 8.43 12.80 -17.69
C ILE A 414 8.17 11.46 -18.36
N GLU A 415 8.84 10.41 -17.88
CA GLU A 415 8.73 9.07 -18.46
C GLU A 415 7.53 8.31 -17.90
N ASP A 416 7.40 8.32 -16.58
CA ASP A 416 6.30 7.68 -15.88
C ASP A 416 6.08 8.35 -14.51
N PHE A 417 5.00 7.98 -13.83
CA PHE A 417 4.76 8.38 -12.45
C PHE A 417 3.91 7.33 -11.73
N SER A 418 4.07 7.20 -10.42
CA SER A 418 3.24 6.34 -9.59
C SER A 418 2.71 7.08 -8.36
N ILE A 419 1.61 6.59 -7.80
CA ILE A 419 0.98 7.18 -6.62
C ILE A 419 1.18 6.23 -5.44
N SER A 420 1.58 6.77 -4.29
CA SER A 420 1.64 5.99 -3.06
C SER A 420 0.27 5.37 -2.71
N PRO A 421 0.21 4.18 -2.11
CA PRO A 421 -1.04 3.46 -1.84
C PRO A 421 -2.12 4.29 -1.12
N ASN A 422 -1.72 5.23 -0.27
CA ASN A 422 -2.64 6.13 0.46
C ASN A 422 -2.91 7.46 -0.24
N GLY A 423 -2.41 7.67 -1.46
CA GLY A 423 -2.61 8.90 -2.23
C GLY A 423 -1.90 10.14 -1.67
N GLN A 424 -0.91 9.97 -0.78
CA GLN A 424 -0.21 11.10 -0.17
C GLN A 424 0.91 11.65 -1.04
N PHE A 425 1.64 10.77 -1.73
CA PHE A 425 2.80 11.11 -2.53
C PHE A 425 2.64 10.65 -3.98
N VAL A 426 3.30 11.35 -4.87
CA VAL A 426 3.56 10.89 -6.23
C VAL A 426 5.07 10.77 -6.43
N ALA A 427 5.50 9.69 -7.04
CA ALA A 427 6.84 9.51 -7.59
C ALA A 427 6.79 9.79 -9.09
N VAL A 428 7.74 10.54 -9.61
CA VAL A 428 7.83 10.97 -11.00
C VAL A 428 9.18 10.58 -11.54
N ASN A 429 9.23 9.73 -12.55
CA ASN A 429 10.44 9.36 -13.28
C ASN A 429 10.73 10.41 -14.33
N VAL A 430 11.89 11.02 -14.25
CA VAL A 430 12.26 12.16 -15.09
C VAL A 430 13.61 11.98 -15.73
N ILE A 431 13.73 12.40 -16.98
CA ILE A 431 15.01 12.57 -17.69
C ILE A 431 15.24 14.07 -17.82
N PRO A 432 16.30 14.62 -17.18
CA PRO A 432 16.54 16.07 -17.17
C PRO A 432 16.85 16.68 -18.53
N ASP A 433 17.51 15.93 -19.42
CA ASP A 433 17.86 16.33 -20.77
C ASP A 433 17.70 15.13 -21.72
N TYR A 434 16.53 14.99 -22.31
CA TYR A 434 16.19 13.88 -23.18
C TYR A 434 17.03 13.84 -24.47
N ALA A 435 17.32 15.00 -25.06
CA ALA A 435 18.05 15.10 -26.32
C ALA A 435 19.51 14.64 -26.20
N ASN A 436 20.11 14.81 -25.02
CA ASN A 436 21.49 14.41 -24.72
C ASN A 436 21.55 13.16 -23.81
N SER A 437 20.43 12.47 -23.59
CA SER A 437 20.40 11.28 -22.78
C SER A 437 21.12 10.13 -23.44
N ILE A 438 21.82 9.33 -22.63
CA ILE A 438 22.53 8.12 -23.05
C ILE A 438 21.74 6.92 -22.56
N SER A 439 21.43 5.97 -23.47
CA SER A 439 20.78 4.72 -23.08
C SER A 439 21.71 3.85 -22.24
N ASP A 440 21.15 3.17 -21.25
CA ASP A 440 21.82 2.13 -20.45
C ASP A 440 22.18 0.86 -21.25
N GLY A 441 21.76 0.79 -22.52
CA GLY A 441 22.10 -0.31 -23.44
C GLY A 441 21.32 -1.61 -23.21
N TYR A 442 20.26 -1.59 -22.41
CA TYR A 442 19.37 -2.75 -22.26
C TYR A 442 18.57 -2.97 -23.55
N PRO A 443 18.42 -4.22 -24.03
CA PRO A 443 17.63 -4.52 -25.23
C PRO A 443 16.12 -4.50 -24.98
N VAL A 444 15.70 -4.57 -23.71
CA VAL A 444 14.31 -4.52 -23.24
C VAL A 444 14.27 -3.50 -22.11
N ASP A 445 13.27 -2.64 -22.09
CA ASP A 445 13.11 -1.54 -21.11
C ASP A 445 14.37 -0.69 -20.95
N ALA A 446 14.98 -0.28 -22.07
CA ALA A 446 16.13 0.61 -22.07
C ALA A 446 15.75 1.94 -21.40
N GLN A 447 16.57 2.37 -20.46
CA GLN A 447 16.40 3.62 -19.74
C GLN A 447 17.53 4.60 -20.01
N SER A 448 17.31 5.86 -19.69
CA SER A 448 18.39 6.84 -19.69
C SER A 448 19.30 6.63 -18.47
N THR A 449 20.62 6.72 -18.67
CA THR A 449 21.58 6.72 -17.54
C THR A 449 21.43 7.92 -16.61
N SER A 450 20.68 8.96 -17.02
CA SER A 450 20.40 10.16 -16.23
C SER A 450 19.00 10.17 -15.61
N ILE A 451 18.25 9.06 -15.69
CA ILE A 451 16.92 8.96 -15.12
C ILE A 451 16.97 9.11 -13.60
N SER A 452 16.00 9.82 -13.05
CA SER A 452 15.85 9.99 -11.62
C SER A 452 14.39 10.01 -11.20
N THR A 453 14.10 9.62 -9.98
CA THR A 453 12.75 9.65 -9.40
C THR A 453 12.62 10.81 -8.42
N VAL A 454 11.62 11.67 -8.65
CA VAL A 454 11.28 12.82 -7.79
C VAL A 454 10.00 12.50 -7.02
N PHE A 455 10.06 12.55 -5.70
CA PHE A 455 8.93 12.31 -4.81
C PHE A 455 8.32 13.63 -4.35
N ILE A 456 7.01 13.78 -4.53
CA ILE A 456 6.27 15.02 -4.29
C ILE A 456 5.08 14.73 -3.39
N ASP A 457 4.87 15.52 -2.34
CA ASP A 457 3.63 15.50 -1.55
C ASP A 457 2.50 16.11 -2.36
N ILE A 458 1.47 15.31 -2.68
CA ILE A 458 0.37 15.72 -3.56
C ILE A 458 -0.41 16.89 -2.95
N THR A 459 -0.54 16.98 -1.63
CA THR A 459 -1.33 18.04 -0.98
C THR A 459 -0.63 19.39 -1.05
N SER A 460 0.66 19.43 -0.74
CA SER A 460 1.44 20.67 -0.69
C SER A 460 2.12 21.03 -2.01
N GLY A 461 2.34 20.07 -2.91
CA GLY A 461 3.16 20.22 -4.11
C GLY A 461 4.66 20.29 -3.81
N ALA A 462 5.08 20.04 -2.56
CA ALA A 462 6.48 20.13 -2.19
C ALA A 462 7.24 18.87 -2.60
N VAL A 463 8.43 19.05 -3.20
CA VAL A 463 9.38 17.97 -3.41
C VAL A 463 9.90 17.51 -2.05
N VAL A 464 9.73 16.22 -1.78
CA VAL A 464 10.15 15.60 -0.51
C VAL A 464 11.55 15.00 -0.66
N ARG A 465 11.82 14.38 -1.81
CA ARG A 465 13.09 13.70 -2.10
C ARG A 465 13.30 13.57 -3.60
N SER A 466 14.56 13.40 -4.02
CA SER A 466 14.94 12.89 -5.33
C SER A 466 15.99 11.79 -5.15
N VAL A 467 15.93 10.76 -5.98
CA VAL A 467 16.90 9.66 -6.02
C VAL A 467 17.33 9.42 -7.48
N GLU A 468 18.57 9.02 -7.69
CA GLU A 468 19.03 8.49 -8.96
C GLU A 468 18.54 7.04 -9.04
N GLY A 469 17.79 6.70 -10.09
CA GLY A 469 17.12 5.43 -10.27
C GLY A 469 15.64 5.59 -10.63
N PHE A 470 14.96 4.47 -10.88
CA PHE A 470 13.60 4.39 -11.39
C PHE A 470 12.91 3.10 -10.93
N ASP A 471 11.72 2.78 -11.50
CA ASP A 471 10.92 1.58 -11.19
C ASP A 471 10.63 1.50 -9.68
N GLU A 472 10.12 2.59 -9.13
CA GLU A 472 9.86 2.69 -7.70
C GLU A 472 8.66 1.84 -7.26
N SER A 473 8.80 1.20 -6.10
CA SER A 473 7.74 0.46 -5.40
C SER A 473 7.57 1.02 -4.00
N TRP A 474 6.30 1.16 -3.59
CA TRP A 474 5.87 1.73 -2.30
C TRP A 474 5.72 0.67 -1.22
#